data_c15156f89d14afe5cae1328fb0332e3f
#
_entry.id   c15156f89d14afe5cae1328fb0332e3f
#
_cell.length_a   1.000
_cell.length_b   1.000
_cell.length_c   1.000
_cell.angle_alpha   90.00
_cell.angle_beta   90.00
_cell.angle_gamma   90.00
#
_symmetry.space_group_name_H-M   'P 1'
#
loop_
_entity.id
_entity.type
_entity.pdbx_description
1 polymer ?
#
loop_
_entity_poly.entity_id
_entity_poly.type
_entity_poly.pdbx_seq_one_letter_code
_entity_poly.pdbx_strand_id
1 'polypeptide(L)'
;VNRYIAEKKGMEVNRIEDFVFMSPVTADLVDNALNVAKYDCNVIIQGETGVGKERILDLIHQNSERKGKPCIKINCATIQENLAESEFFGYEKGSFTGAASTGKEGYFEMANNGTLFLDEIGSLPLAMQSKLLRVLQENSFYRVGGTKPKNVNVRVICANNIPLKKL
;
A
#
# COMPACT_ATOMS: atom_id res chain seq x y z
N VAL A 1 -0.66 -15.68 -11.02
CA VAL A 1 -2.00 -15.63 -10.37
C VAL A 1 -2.65 -14.28 -10.61
N ASN A 2 -1.99 -13.20 -10.27
CA ASN A 2 -2.54 -11.84 -10.44
C ASN A 2 -2.87 -11.54 -11.90
N ARG A 3 -1.99 -11.91 -12.80
CA ARG A 3 -2.22 -11.74 -14.24
C ARG A 3 -3.42 -12.54 -14.74
N TYR A 4 -3.52 -13.80 -14.33
CA TYR A 4 -4.62 -14.67 -14.71
C TYR A 4 -5.97 -14.10 -14.26
N ILE A 5 -6.07 -13.63 -13.04
CA ILE A 5 -7.30 -13.04 -12.51
C ILE A 5 -7.68 -11.79 -13.31
N ALA A 6 -6.72 -10.93 -13.56
CA ALA A 6 -6.95 -9.68 -14.28
C ALA A 6 -7.38 -9.94 -15.73
N GLU A 7 -6.72 -10.83 -16.43
CA GLU A 7 -7.07 -11.20 -17.81
C GLU A 7 -8.47 -11.82 -17.88
N LYS A 8 -8.78 -12.73 -16.98
CA LYS A 8 -10.08 -13.42 -16.97
C LYS A 8 -11.24 -12.49 -16.64
N LYS A 9 -10.99 -11.42 -15.91
CA LYS A 9 -12.01 -10.45 -15.50
C LYS A 9 -12.02 -9.18 -16.35
N GLY A 10 -11.22 -9.13 -17.41
CA GLY A 10 -11.11 -7.95 -18.26
C GLY A 10 -10.45 -6.76 -17.57
N MET A 11 -9.70 -7.00 -16.52
CA MET A 11 -8.94 -5.97 -15.83
C MET A 11 -7.65 -5.68 -16.59
N GLU A 12 -7.24 -4.42 -16.58
CA GLU A 12 -5.96 -4.03 -17.17
C GLU A 12 -4.81 -4.54 -16.31
N VAL A 13 -3.91 -5.33 -16.93
CA VAL A 13 -2.77 -5.91 -16.23
C VAL A 13 -1.50 -5.25 -16.74
N ASN A 14 -0.89 -4.45 -15.87
CA ASN A 14 0.50 -4.06 -16.04
C ASN A 14 1.25 -4.59 -14.82
N ARG A 15 2.17 -5.49 -15.05
CA ARG A 15 2.90 -6.12 -13.97
C ARG A 15 4.09 -5.25 -13.57
N ILE A 16 3.92 -4.50 -12.49
CA ILE A 16 5.03 -4.01 -11.70
C ILE A 16 4.94 -4.79 -10.39
N GLU A 17 5.77 -5.83 -10.27
CA GLU A 17 6.01 -6.55 -9.02
C GLU A 17 4.75 -6.95 -8.22
N ASP A 18 3.98 -7.86 -8.77
CA ASP A 18 2.84 -8.48 -8.10
C ASP A 18 1.66 -7.54 -7.76
N PHE A 19 1.56 -6.41 -8.43
CA PHE A 19 0.38 -5.55 -8.33
C PHE A 19 -0.64 -5.87 -9.42
N VAL A 20 -1.91 -5.84 -9.05
CA VAL A 20 -3.04 -5.84 -9.97
C VAL A 20 -3.51 -4.41 -10.13
N PHE A 21 -3.65 -3.97 -11.37
CA PHE A 21 -4.11 -2.62 -11.68
C PHE A 21 -5.62 -2.61 -11.88
N MET A 22 -6.28 -1.63 -11.29
CA MET A 22 -7.71 -1.38 -11.46
C MET A 22 -7.94 0.02 -11.94
N SER A 23 -8.85 0.17 -12.90
CA SER A 23 -9.36 1.47 -13.32
C SER A 23 -10.78 1.65 -12.82
N PRO A 24 -11.11 2.75 -12.12
CA PRO A 24 -12.46 2.98 -11.62
C PRO A 24 -13.44 3.50 -12.68
N VAL A 25 -13.07 3.50 -13.96
CA VAL A 25 -13.89 4.07 -15.03
C VAL A 25 -14.91 3.08 -15.60
N THR A 26 -14.86 1.82 -15.20
CA THR A 26 -15.73 0.78 -15.79
C THR A 26 -17.01 0.58 -14.99
N ALA A 27 -18.09 0.21 -15.68
CA ALA A 27 -19.36 -0.14 -15.06
C ALA A 27 -19.27 -1.35 -14.12
N ASP A 28 -18.23 -2.16 -14.29
CA ASP A 28 -17.99 -3.38 -13.50
C ASP A 28 -17.07 -3.17 -12.31
N LEU A 29 -16.92 -1.94 -11.87
CA LEU A 29 -15.99 -1.57 -10.80
C LEU A 29 -16.24 -2.35 -9.50
N VAL A 30 -17.50 -2.48 -9.09
CA VAL A 30 -17.86 -3.21 -7.87
C VAL A 30 -17.53 -4.69 -8.03
N ASP A 31 -17.86 -5.29 -9.17
CA ASP A 31 -17.57 -6.69 -9.45
C ASP A 31 -16.07 -6.95 -9.47
N ASN A 32 -15.29 -6.06 -10.08
CA ASN A 32 -13.84 -6.17 -10.11
C ASN A 32 -13.24 -6.04 -8.71
N ALA A 33 -13.74 -5.12 -7.89
CA ALA A 33 -13.31 -4.97 -6.51
C ALA A 33 -13.60 -6.22 -5.68
N LEU A 34 -14.79 -6.79 -5.81
CA LEU A 34 -15.18 -8.00 -5.10
C LEU A 34 -14.34 -9.21 -5.53
N ASN A 35 -14.01 -9.30 -6.81
CA ASN A 35 -13.15 -10.36 -7.31
C ASN A 35 -11.72 -10.24 -6.81
N VAL A 36 -11.16 -9.06 -6.84
CA VAL A 36 -9.81 -8.78 -6.32
C VAL A 36 -9.73 -9.05 -4.83
N ALA A 37 -10.79 -8.77 -4.09
CA ALA A 37 -10.85 -8.98 -2.65
C ALA A 37 -10.59 -10.44 -2.25
N LYS A 38 -11.04 -11.40 -3.06
CA LYS A 38 -10.87 -12.84 -2.80
C LYS A 38 -9.43 -13.32 -2.87
N TYR A 39 -8.58 -12.57 -3.53
CA TYR A 39 -7.18 -12.93 -3.73
C TYR A 39 -6.30 -11.98 -2.96
N ASP A 40 -5.34 -12.53 -2.24
CA ASP A 40 -4.46 -11.74 -1.37
C ASP A 40 -3.32 -11.11 -2.17
N CYS A 41 -3.66 -10.29 -3.15
CA CYS A 41 -2.72 -9.60 -4.01
C CYS A 41 -2.71 -8.10 -3.70
N ASN A 42 -1.59 -7.46 -3.99
CA ASN A 42 -1.48 -6.01 -3.92
C ASN A 42 -2.21 -5.38 -5.10
N VAL A 43 -2.78 -4.20 -4.91
CA VAL A 43 -3.64 -3.54 -5.89
C VAL A 43 -3.19 -2.11 -6.12
N ILE A 44 -3.21 -1.67 -7.38
CA ILE A 44 -3.06 -0.26 -7.72
C ILE A 44 -4.34 0.21 -8.41
N ILE A 45 -4.95 1.24 -7.83
CA ILE A 45 -6.15 1.87 -8.38
C ILE A 45 -5.69 3.14 -9.11
N GLN A 46 -5.86 3.17 -10.43
CA GLN A 46 -5.55 4.34 -11.24
C GLN A 46 -6.82 5.06 -11.61
N GLY A 47 -6.83 6.38 -11.45
CA GLY A 47 -7.99 7.20 -11.81
C GLY A 47 -7.88 8.60 -11.24
N GLU A 48 -8.80 9.44 -11.66
CA GLU A 48 -8.84 10.81 -11.18
C GLU A 48 -9.16 10.90 -9.69
N THR A 49 -8.65 11.94 -9.05
CA THR A 49 -8.81 12.17 -7.62
C THR A 49 -10.28 12.32 -7.23
N GLY A 50 -10.65 11.79 -6.08
CA GLY A 50 -11.94 12.06 -5.46
C GLY A 50 -13.10 11.18 -5.94
N VAL A 51 -12.85 10.23 -6.85
CA VAL A 51 -13.93 9.40 -7.38
C VAL A 51 -13.97 8.06 -6.68
N GLY A 52 -14.37 8.06 -5.42
CA GLY A 52 -14.69 6.82 -4.73
C GLY A 52 -13.59 5.80 -4.53
N LYS A 53 -12.32 6.20 -4.63
CA LYS A 53 -11.19 5.28 -4.42
C LYS A 53 -11.20 4.66 -3.04
N GLU A 54 -11.52 5.44 -2.02
CA GLU A 54 -11.62 4.95 -0.65
C GLU A 54 -12.76 3.95 -0.50
N ARG A 55 -13.86 4.16 -1.21
CA ARG A 55 -15.00 3.25 -1.22
C ARG A 55 -14.62 1.91 -1.86
N ILE A 56 -13.81 1.94 -2.91
CA ILE A 56 -13.29 0.73 -3.55
C ILE A 56 -12.39 -0.03 -2.57
N LEU A 57 -11.52 0.68 -1.87
CA LEU A 57 -10.69 0.10 -0.83
C LEU A 57 -11.54 -0.60 0.22
N ASP A 58 -12.58 0.06 0.73
CA ASP A 58 -13.45 -0.53 1.74
C ASP A 58 -14.12 -1.80 1.23
N LEU A 59 -14.58 -1.81 -0.02
CA LEU A 59 -15.14 -3.01 -0.64
C LEU A 59 -14.13 -4.15 -0.69
N ILE A 60 -12.90 -3.86 -1.08
CA ILE A 60 -11.85 -4.87 -1.17
C ILE A 60 -11.52 -5.43 0.22
N HIS A 61 -11.28 -4.56 1.18
CA HIS A 61 -10.90 -4.98 2.52
C HIS A 61 -12.01 -5.77 3.22
N GLN A 62 -13.25 -5.27 3.17
CA GLN A 62 -14.39 -5.91 3.84
C GLN A 62 -14.78 -7.27 3.24
N ASN A 63 -14.41 -7.52 2.00
CA ASN A 63 -14.68 -8.79 1.32
C ASN A 63 -13.43 -9.68 1.17
N SER A 64 -12.35 -9.33 1.86
CA SER A 64 -11.10 -10.07 1.85
C SER A 64 -10.99 -10.97 3.09
N GLU A 65 -10.00 -11.85 3.06
CA GLU A 65 -9.65 -12.67 4.23
C GLU A 65 -9.12 -11.82 5.40
N ARG A 66 -8.71 -10.60 5.12
CA ARG A 66 -8.21 -9.65 6.12
C ARG A 66 -9.32 -8.79 6.76
N LYS A 67 -10.56 -9.12 6.47
CA LYS A 67 -11.72 -8.49 7.12
C LYS A 67 -11.59 -8.61 8.64
N GLY A 68 -11.82 -7.51 9.34
CA GLY A 68 -11.66 -7.46 10.79
C GLY A 68 -10.22 -7.26 11.27
N LYS A 69 -9.25 -7.27 10.37
CA LYS A 69 -7.86 -6.93 10.66
C LYS A 69 -7.62 -5.43 10.42
N PRO A 70 -6.48 -4.88 10.89
CA PRO A 70 -6.23 -3.45 10.68
C PRO A 70 -6.35 -3.01 9.23
N CYS A 71 -6.91 -1.83 9.02
CA CYS A 71 -6.96 -1.17 7.72
C CYS A 71 -6.48 0.27 7.93
N ILE A 72 -5.24 0.52 7.59
CA ILE A 72 -4.58 1.80 7.79
C ILE A 72 -4.63 2.58 6.48
N LYS A 73 -5.14 3.81 6.53
CA LYS A 73 -5.30 4.67 5.35
C LYS A 73 -4.39 5.87 5.46
N ILE A 74 -3.50 6.05 4.49
CA ILE A 74 -2.51 7.12 4.48
C ILE A 74 -2.60 7.88 3.17
N ASN A 75 -2.62 9.22 3.27
CA ASN A 75 -2.45 10.09 2.11
C ASN A 75 -0.99 10.52 2.03
N CYS A 76 -0.27 10.01 1.03
CA CYS A 76 1.16 10.27 0.89
C CYS A 76 1.50 11.73 0.59
N ALA A 77 0.55 12.49 0.04
CA ALA A 77 0.76 13.92 -0.24
C ALA A 77 0.87 14.76 1.04
N THR A 78 0.33 14.28 2.16
CA THR A 78 0.37 15.00 3.43
C THR A 78 1.60 14.69 4.28
N ILE A 79 2.41 13.73 3.86
CA ILE A 79 3.62 13.34 4.61
C ILE A 79 4.78 14.23 4.20
N GLN A 80 5.46 14.83 5.19
CA GLN A 80 6.67 15.57 4.91
C GLN A 80 7.77 14.62 4.43
N GLU A 81 8.47 15.00 3.38
CA GLU A 81 9.45 14.15 2.72
C GLU A 81 10.52 13.62 3.67
N ASN A 82 11.03 14.47 4.55
CA ASN A 82 12.06 14.11 5.52
C ASN A 82 11.56 13.20 6.64
N LEU A 83 10.25 13.05 6.80
CA LEU A 83 9.63 12.19 7.81
C LEU A 83 9.11 10.87 7.24
N ALA A 84 9.06 10.75 5.91
CA ALA A 84 8.42 9.60 5.27
C ALA A 84 9.00 8.26 5.73
N GLU A 85 10.31 8.13 5.80
CA GLU A 85 10.95 6.89 6.21
C GLU A 85 10.57 6.47 7.63
N SER A 86 10.64 7.38 8.58
CA SER A 86 10.28 7.10 9.97
C SER A 86 8.79 6.86 10.16
N GLU A 87 7.94 7.53 9.37
CA GLU A 87 6.49 7.30 9.42
C GLU A 87 6.10 5.91 8.91
N PHE A 88 6.71 5.46 7.80
CA PHE A 88 6.40 4.14 7.24
C PHE A 88 7.04 2.99 8.02
N PHE A 89 8.29 3.14 8.41
CA PHE A 89 9.07 2.04 8.98
C PHE A 89 9.27 2.11 10.49
N GLY A 90 8.94 3.25 11.09
CA GLY A 90 9.18 3.46 12.50
C GLY A 90 10.65 3.70 12.80
N TYR A 91 10.96 3.91 14.05
CA TYR A 91 12.33 4.14 14.49
C TYR A 91 12.59 3.51 15.87
N GLU A 92 13.84 3.17 16.11
CA GLU A 92 14.30 2.70 17.42
C GLU A 92 14.61 3.91 18.32
N LYS A 93 14.60 3.70 19.64
CA LYS A 93 14.94 4.75 20.59
C LYS A 93 16.34 5.29 20.32
N GLY A 94 16.50 6.60 20.42
CA GLY A 94 17.80 7.25 20.26
C GLY A 94 18.32 7.27 18.82
N SER A 95 17.52 6.91 17.82
CA SER A 95 17.95 6.84 16.43
C SER A 95 18.25 8.20 15.80
N PHE A 96 17.68 9.28 16.35
CA PHE A 96 17.94 10.66 15.93
C PHE A 96 17.53 11.63 17.02
N THR A 97 17.95 12.90 16.90
CA THR A 97 17.57 13.96 17.82
C THR A 97 16.04 14.17 17.79
N GLY A 98 15.39 14.08 18.93
CA GLY A 98 13.94 14.19 19.03
C GLY A 98 13.19 12.87 18.92
N ALA A 99 13.88 11.75 18.71
CA ALA A 99 13.25 10.43 18.73
C ALA A 99 12.67 10.13 20.11
N ALA A 100 11.49 9.49 20.14
CA ALA A 100 10.87 9.07 21.39
C ALA A 100 11.78 8.09 22.14
N SER A 101 11.78 8.16 23.48
CA SER A 101 12.64 7.32 24.32
C SER A 101 12.34 5.81 24.18
N THR A 102 11.13 5.46 23.74
CA THR A 102 10.70 4.06 23.55
C THR A 102 10.74 3.61 22.11
N GLY A 103 11.12 4.50 21.16
CA GLY A 103 10.97 4.25 19.74
C GLY A 103 9.53 4.47 19.27
N LYS A 104 9.26 4.16 18.03
CA LYS A 104 7.91 4.31 17.43
C LYS A 104 7.69 3.27 16.36
N GLU A 105 6.49 2.68 16.33
CA GLU A 105 6.04 1.82 15.23
C GLU A 105 5.67 2.68 14.03
N GLY A 106 6.02 2.18 12.83
CA GLY A 106 5.58 2.79 11.59
C GLY A 106 4.30 2.18 11.06
N TYR A 107 3.85 2.68 9.91
CA TYR A 107 2.59 2.23 9.29
C TYR A 107 2.59 0.75 8.95
N PHE A 108 3.71 0.18 8.50
CA PHE A 108 3.76 -1.25 8.18
C PHE A 108 3.55 -2.14 9.39
N GLU A 109 4.10 -1.79 10.52
CA GLU A 109 3.85 -2.54 11.76
C GLU A 109 2.40 -2.39 12.21
N MET A 110 1.85 -1.17 12.14
CA MET A 110 0.46 -0.91 12.51
C MET A 110 -0.52 -1.68 11.63
N ALA A 111 -0.19 -1.87 10.36
CA ALA A 111 -1.05 -2.57 9.39
C ALA A 111 -0.78 -4.07 9.34
N ASN A 112 0.11 -4.60 10.16
CA ASN A 112 0.51 -6.01 10.09
C ASN A 112 -0.71 -6.94 10.20
N ASN A 113 -0.75 -7.93 9.33
CA ASN A 113 -1.86 -8.87 9.13
C ASN A 113 -3.10 -8.26 8.49
N GLY A 114 -3.07 -6.98 8.19
CA GLY A 114 -4.18 -6.23 7.61
C GLY A 114 -3.85 -5.62 6.25
N THR A 115 -4.45 -4.46 6.02
CA THR A 115 -4.34 -3.73 4.76
C THR A 115 -3.80 -2.33 4.99
N LEU A 116 -2.87 -1.90 4.15
CA LEU A 116 -2.34 -0.54 4.12
C LEU A 116 -2.77 0.12 2.82
N PHE A 117 -3.56 1.17 2.92
CA PHE A 117 -3.98 1.97 1.77
C PHE A 117 -3.10 3.21 1.66
N LEU A 118 -2.49 3.39 0.49
CA LEU A 118 -1.61 4.51 0.19
C LEU A 118 -2.22 5.32 -0.95
N ASP A 119 -2.82 6.45 -0.63
CA ASP A 119 -3.34 7.38 -1.63
C ASP A 119 -2.23 8.31 -2.10
N GLU A 120 -2.29 8.70 -3.36
CA GLU A 120 -1.33 9.59 -4.01
C GLU A 120 0.12 9.14 -3.82
N ILE A 121 0.38 7.86 -4.10
CA ILE A 121 1.70 7.27 -3.93
C ILE A 121 2.78 7.97 -4.75
N GLY A 122 2.41 8.58 -5.88
CA GLY A 122 3.33 9.36 -6.71
C GLY A 122 3.89 10.59 -6.02
N SER A 123 3.29 11.02 -4.90
CA SER A 123 3.80 12.15 -4.11
C SER A 123 5.04 11.78 -3.27
N LEU A 124 5.33 10.50 -3.11
CA LEU A 124 6.53 10.06 -2.39
C LEU A 124 7.77 10.16 -3.30
N PRO A 125 8.95 10.44 -2.72
CA PRO A 125 10.20 10.34 -3.48
C PRO A 125 10.37 8.94 -4.06
N LEU A 126 11.00 8.85 -5.24
CA LEU A 126 11.24 7.57 -5.90
C LEU A 126 12.00 6.58 -5.02
N ALA A 127 12.97 7.07 -4.24
CA ALA A 127 13.70 6.23 -3.30
C ALA A 127 12.78 5.57 -2.26
N MET A 128 11.76 6.30 -1.79
CA MET A 128 10.77 5.75 -0.87
C MET A 128 9.86 4.75 -1.55
N GLN A 129 9.44 5.01 -2.77
CA GLN A 129 8.63 4.06 -3.54
C GLN A 129 9.38 2.74 -3.72
N SER A 130 10.67 2.80 -4.03
CA SER A 130 11.52 1.61 -4.16
C SER A 130 11.63 0.84 -2.85
N LYS A 131 11.76 1.54 -1.73
CA LYS A 131 11.77 0.91 -0.39
C LYS A 131 10.46 0.20 -0.08
N LEU A 132 9.33 0.82 -0.40
CA LEU A 132 8.02 0.22 -0.20
C LEU A 132 7.87 -1.08 -0.98
N LEU A 133 8.29 -1.07 -2.25
CA LEU A 133 8.26 -2.27 -3.08
C LEU A 133 9.12 -3.39 -2.50
N ARG A 134 10.28 -3.04 -1.97
CA ARG A 134 11.19 -4.00 -1.35
C ARG A 134 10.57 -4.69 -0.14
N VAL A 135 9.87 -3.92 0.71
CA VAL A 135 9.14 -4.49 1.85
C VAL A 135 8.09 -5.49 1.39
N LEU A 136 7.38 -5.19 0.31
CA LEU A 136 6.36 -6.09 -0.22
C LEU A 136 6.96 -7.38 -0.80
N GLN A 137 8.14 -7.31 -1.37
CA GLN A 137 8.84 -8.48 -1.89
C GLN A 137 9.43 -9.36 -0.78
N GLU A 138 10.06 -8.73 0.21
CA GLU A 138 10.79 -9.42 1.26
C GLU A 138 9.94 -9.73 2.49
N ASN A 139 8.78 -9.09 2.64
CA ASN A 139 7.91 -9.17 3.82
C ASN A 139 8.64 -8.80 5.12
N SER A 140 9.62 -7.93 5.01
CA SER A 140 10.43 -7.48 6.13
C SER A 140 11.08 -6.14 5.84
N PHE A 141 11.45 -5.44 6.89
CA PHE A 141 12.13 -4.15 6.83
C PHE A 141 12.89 -3.90 8.13
N TYR A 142 13.70 -2.85 8.13
CA TYR A 142 14.38 -2.36 9.34
C TYR A 142 13.77 -1.03 9.76
N ARG A 143 13.54 -0.86 11.06
CA ARG A 143 13.24 0.46 11.61
C ARG A 143 14.44 1.39 11.41
N VAL A 144 14.20 2.69 11.34
CA VAL A 144 15.29 3.67 11.32
C VAL A 144 16.15 3.48 12.57
N GLY A 145 17.44 3.28 12.38
CA GLY A 145 18.38 2.98 13.47
C GLY A 145 18.31 1.55 13.99
N GLY A 146 17.48 0.71 13.40
CA GLY A 146 17.33 -0.68 13.80
C GLY A 146 18.34 -1.61 13.16
N THR A 147 18.73 -2.66 13.87
CA THR A 147 19.66 -3.69 13.38
C THR A 147 19.01 -5.04 13.18
N LYS A 148 17.76 -5.18 13.65
CA LYS A 148 17.01 -6.44 13.52
C LYS A 148 15.88 -6.25 12.51
N PRO A 149 15.66 -7.21 11.60
CA PRO A 149 14.54 -7.13 10.67
C PRO A 149 13.20 -7.29 11.40
N LYS A 150 12.20 -6.55 10.94
CA LYS A 150 10.80 -6.69 11.36
C LYS A 150 10.05 -7.41 10.26
N ASN A 151 9.45 -8.54 10.57
CA ASN A 151 8.64 -9.29 9.62
C ASN A 151 7.21 -8.80 9.67
N VAL A 152 6.63 -8.55 8.50
CA VAL A 152 5.24 -8.08 8.39
C VAL A 152 4.55 -8.79 7.23
N ASN A 153 3.24 -8.95 7.37
CA ASN A 153 2.38 -9.45 6.33
C ASN A 153 1.28 -8.42 6.09
N VAL A 154 1.49 -7.57 5.10
CA VAL A 154 0.60 -6.46 4.81
C VAL A 154 0.16 -6.52 3.35
N ARG A 155 -1.14 -6.42 3.13
CA ARG A 155 -1.69 -6.21 1.80
C ARG A 155 -1.68 -4.71 1.52
N VAL A 156 -1.07 -4.31 0.40
CA VAL A 156 -1.01 -2.89 0.03
C VAL A 156 -1.97 -2.61 -1.11
N ILE A 157 -2.77 -1.58 -0.94
CA ILE A 157 -3.63 -1.03 -2.00
C ILE A 157 -3.20 0.41 -2.19
N CYS A 158 -2.68 0.71 -3.39
CA CYS A 158 -2.23 2.05 -3.75
C CYS A 158 -3.24 2.71 -4.65
N ALA A 159 -3.38 4.02 -4.52
CA ALA A 159 -4.15 4.83 -5.45
C ALA A 159 -3.27 5.92 -6.02
N ASN A 160 -3.46 6.22 -7.28
CA ASN A 160 -2.72 7.27 -7.96
C ASN A 160 -3.55 7.87 -9.09
N ASN A 161 -3.52 9.19 -9.21
CA ASN A 161 -4.20 9.91 -10.28
C ASN A 161 -3.29 10.18 -11.48
N ILE A 162 -2.00 9.87 -11.37
CA ILE A 162 -1.01 10.01 -12.45
C ILE A 162 -0.63 8.61 -12.92
N PRO A 163 -0.59 8.32 -14.24
CA PRO A 163 -0.13 7.04 -14.73
C PRO A 163 1.26 6.69 -14.21
N LEU A 164 1.41 5.49 -13.64
CA LEU A 164 2.67 5.06 -13.02
C LEU A 164 3.87 5.09 -13.96
N LYS A 165 3.65 4.88 -15.24
CA LYS A 165 4.72 4.95 -16.24
C LYS A 165 5.37 6.34 -16.36
N LYS A 166 4.75 7.36 -15.76
CA LYS A 166 5.29 8.73 -15.71
C LYS A 166 6.03 9.02 -14.41
N LEU A 167 6.06 8.07 -13.51
CA LEU A 167 6.77 8.16 -12.23
C LEU A 167 8.19 7.52 -12.35
#